data_7b28917c11221de7e2acb6afb1468124
#
_entry.id   7b28917c11221de7e2acb6afb1468124
#
_cell.length_a   1.000
_cell.length_b   1.000
_cell.length_c   1.000
_cell.angle_alpha   90.00
_cell.angle_beta   90.00
_cell.angle_gamma   90.00
#
_symmetry.space_group_name_H-M   'P 1'
#
loop_
_entity.id
_entity.type
_entity.pdbx_description
1 polymer ?
#
loop_
_entity_poly.entity_id
_entity_poly.type
_entity_poly.pdbx_seq_one_letter_code
_entity_poly.pdbx_strand_id
1 'polypeptide(L)'
;MKKVIFIFIMCFSFGSLIAQDVAALKNAGNDALKVKDFAKALENYEKVMAATGTAGPDYAMIYNSAVCAIQIKNYEKAAKYFDQTIAGNYKPEDSFFNKAMVLKLQKKNEEYIKVMNEGITKFPENPKFKTDLAKYYLMDGSVQYNNGATLLKSAIDKLKSKKYKDTKDPAYLADIEKVKKEFSDAIPSLDKSIELNPADATAKTIKSNCEKQLKTL
;
A
#
# COMPACT_ATOMS: atom_id res chain seq x y z
N MET A 1 -8.16 -47.44 -41.27
CA MET A 1 -7.66 -47.39 -39.90
C MET A 1 -6.24 -46.75 -39.76
N LYS A 2 -5.37 -46.75 -40.76
CA LYS A 2 -4.00 -46.16 -40.66
C LYS A 2 -3.96 -44.61 -40.64
N LYS A 3 -4.94 -43.90 -41.20
CA LYS A 3 -4.91 -42.40 -41.28
C LYS A 3 -5.32 -41.72 -39.96
N VAL A 4 -6.10 -42.33 -39.09
CA VAL A 4 -6.56 -41.75 -37.82
C VAL A 4 -5.44 -41.76 -36.76
N ILE A 5 -4.56 -42.77 -36.80
CA ILE A 5 -3.44 -42.91 -35.86
C ILE A 5 -2.37 -41.82 -36.08
N PHE A 6 -2.17 -41.39 -37.34
CA PHE A 6 -1.16 -40.38 -37.67
C PHE A 6 -1.56 -38.94 -37.16
N ILE A 7 -2.87 -38.63 -37.16
CA ILE A 7 -3.36 -37.34 -36.65
C ILE A 7 -3.24 -37.27 -35.10
N PHE A 8 -3.44 -38.41 -34.41
CA PHE A 8 -3.33 -38.47 -32.96
C PHE A 8 -1.90 -38.35 -32.46
N ILE A 9 -0.91 -38.88 -33.18
CA ILE A 9 0.52 -38.78 -32.85
C ILE A 9 1.02 -37.34 -33.09
N MET A 10 0.51 -36.63 -34.09
CA MET A 10 0.91 -35.25 -34.40
C MET A 10 0.37 -34.25 -33.39
N CYS A 11 -0.80 -34.45 -32.79
CA CYS A 11 -1.33 -33.63 -31.70
C CYS A 11 -0.57 -33.80 -30.39
N PHE A 12 -0.04 -35.00 -30.11
CA PHE A 12 0.69 -35.31 -28.89
C PHE A 12 2.12 -34.67 -28.88
N SER A 13 2.75 -34.58 -30.05
CA SER A 13 4.08 -33.99 -30.20
C SER A 13 4.07 -32.45 -30.12
N PHE A 14 3.00 -31.77 -30.51
CA PHE A 14 2.87 -30.32 -30.37
C PHE A 14 2.66 -29.90 -28.92
N GLY A 15 1.88 -30.65 -28.14
CA GLY A 15 1.67 -30.36 -26.72
C GLY A 15 2.92 -30.49 -25.86
N SER A 16 3.81 -31.43 -26.18
CA SER A 16 5.08 -31.62 -25.43
C SER A 16 6.12 -30.57 -25.73
N LEU A 17 6.17 -29.98 -26.91
CA LEU A 17 7.06 -28.88 -27.26
C LEU A 17 6.66 -27.59 -26.50
N ILE A 18 5.39 -27.25 -26.47
CA ILE A 18 4.89 -26.08 -25.73
C ILE A 18 5.13 -26.23 -24.23
N ALA A 19 4.92 -27.41 -23.66
CA ALA A 19 5.16 -27.66 -22.24
C ALA A 19 6.65 -27.55 -21.86
N GLN A 20 7.56 -27.95 -22.75
CA GLN A 20 9.00 -27.82 -22.53
C GLN A 20 9.46 -26.37 -22.57
N ASP A 21 8.92 -25.57 -23.50
CA ASP A 21 9.20 -24.13 -23.59
C ASP A 21 8.66 -23.38 -22.35
N VAL A 22 7.49 -23.73 -21.85
CA VAL A 22 6.90 -23.14 -20.63
C VAL A 22 7.77 -23.45 -19.40
N ALA A 23 8.25 -24.68 -19.26
CA ALA A 23 9.14 -25.05 -18.15
C ALA A 23 10.48 -24.30 -18.22
N ALA A 24 11.06 -24.17 -19.41
CA ALA A 24 12.31 -23.43 -19.62
C ALA A 24 12.13 -21.94 -19.28
N LEU A 25 11.05 -21.30 -19.70
CA LEU A 25 10.72 -19.92 -19.35
C LEU A 25 10.54 -19.72 -17.84
N LYS A 26 9.81 -20.64 -17.18
CA LYS A 26 9.64 -20.60 -15.73
C LYS A 26 10.97 -20.68 -14.99
N ASN A 27 11.85 -21.60 -15.41
CA ASN A 27 13.18 -21.75 -14.84
C ASN A 27 14.02 -20.48 -15.06
N ALA A 28 14.02 -19.93 -16.27
CA ALA A 28 14.69 -18.67 -16.58
C ALA A 28 14.19 -17.50 -15.71
N GLY A 29 12.87 -17.46 -15.44
CA GLY A 29 12.26 -16.51 -14.53
C GLY A 29 12.76 -16.69 -13.08
N ASN A 30 12.81 -17.93 -12.59
CA ASN A 30 13.31 -18.24 -11.26
C ASN A 30 14.81 -17.91 -11.12
N ASP A 31 15.62 -18.16 -12.14
CA ASP A 31 17.06 -17.86 -12.12
C ASP A 31 17.29 -16.34 -12.16
N ALA A 32 16.54 -15.61 -12.97
CA ALA A 32 16.57 -14.14 -12.97
C ALA A 32 16.15 -13.58 -11.58
N LEU A 33 15.14 -14.16 -10.94
CA LEU A 33 14.71 -13.78 -9.59
C LEU A 33 15.82 -13.99 -8.55
N LYS A 34 16.54 -15.14 -8.60
CA LYS A 34 17.66 -15.44 -7.68
C LYS A 34 18.77 -14.39 -7.76
N VAL A 35 19.06 -13.89 -8.96
CA VAL A 35 20.07 -12.85 -9.19
C VAL A 35 19.50 -11.44 -9.09
N LYS A 36 18.24 -11.30 -8.67
CA LYS A 36 17.50 -10.03 -8.50
C LYS A 36 17.33 -9.22 -9.80
N ASP A 37 17.37 -9.87 -10.95
CA ASP A 37 16.96 -9.29 -12.22
C ASP A 37 15.41 -9.35 -12.33
N PHE A 38 14.76 -8.45 -11.58
CA PHE A 38 13.31 -8.45 -11.41
C PHE A 38 12.56 -8.19 -12.72
N ALA A 39 13.15 -7.38 -13.61
CA ALA A 39 12.54 -7.08 -14.89
C ALA A 39 12.48 -8.33 -15.78
N LYS A 40 13.61 -9.03 -15.89
CA LYS A 40 13.72 -10.28 -16.67
C LYS A 40 12.90 -11.42 -16.05
N ALA A 41 12.88 -11.52 -14.70
CA ALA A 41 12.05 -12.48 -14.01
C ALA A 41 10.56 -12.28 -14.34
N LEU A 42 10.06 -11.04 -14.23
CA LEU A 42 8.68 -10.69 -14.54
C LEU A 42 8.34 -10.99 -16.01
N GLU A 43 9.19 -10.60 -16.95
CA GLU A 43 9.01 -10.85 -18.39
C GLU A 43 8.83 -12.36 -18.67
N ASN A 44 9.71 -13.20 -18.10
CA ASN A 44 9.62 -14.64 -18.28
C ASN A 44 8.35 -15.23 -17.66
N TYR A 45 7.97 -14.80 -16.45
CA TYR A 45 6.73 -15.25 -15.80
C TYR A 45 5.48 -14.83 -16.60
N GLU A 46 5.47 -13.62 -17.17
CA GLU A 46 4.36 -13.15 -18.03
C GLU A 46 4.26 -13.98 -19.30
N LYS A 47 5.39 -14.37 -19.92
CA LYS A 47 5.40 -15.31 -21.06
C LYS A 47 4.84 -16.68 -20.68
N VAL A 48 5.18 -17.20 -19.49
CA VAL A 48 4.59 -18.44 -18.98
C VAL A 48 3.09 -18.29 -18.81
N MET A 49 2.61 -17.23 -18.14
CA MET A 49 1.18 -17.00 -17.96
C MET A 49 0.41 -16.88 -19.29
N ALA A 50 1.00 -16.26 -20.29
CA ALA A 50 0.40 -16.15 -21.62
C ALA A 50 0.35 -17.49 -22.35
N ALA A 51 1.34 -18.36 -22.18
CA ALA A 51 1.43 -19.65 -22.84
C ALA A 51 0.58 -20.73 -22.17
N THR A 52 0.34 -20.64 -20.85
CA THR A 52 -0.39 -21.68 -20.10
C THR A 52 -1.91 -21.60 -20.25
N GLY A 53 -2.46 -20.47 -20.69
CA GLY A 53 -3.86 -20.28 -21.10
C GLY A 53 -4.90 -20.95 -20.19
N THR A 54 -5.33 -22.15 -20.56
CA THR A 54 -6.34 -22.95 -19.86
C THR A 54 -5.79 -23.83 -18.73
N ALA A 55 -4.47 -23.98 -18.60
CA ALA A 55 -3.88 -24.63 -17.43
C ALA A 55 -4.13 -23.77 -16.18
N GLY A 56 -4.46 -24.38 -15.06
CA GLY A 56 -4.75 -23.66 -13.82
C GLY A 56 -3.60 -22.71 -13.42
N PRO A 57 -3.88 -21.59 -12.73
CA PRO A 57 -2.90 -20.58 -12.42
C PRO A 57 -1.83 -21.09 -11.42
N ASP A 58 -0.56 -20.83 -11.72
CA ASP A 58 0.54 -21.04 -10.77
C ASP A 58 0.62 -19.83 -9.82
N TYR A 59 -0.10 -19.89 -8.71
CA TYR A 59 -0.15 -18.79 -7.75
C TYR A 59 1.18 -18.45 -7.10
N ALA A 60 2.12 -19.40 -6.99
CA ALA A 60 3.47 -19.11 -6.50
C ALA A 60 4.24 -18.22 -7.49
N MET A 61 4.14 -18.51 -8.78
CA MET A 61 4.72 -17.70 -9.84
C MET A 61 4.04 -16.33 -9.93
N ILE A 62 2.71 -16.27 -9.83
CA ILE A 62 1.95 -15.00 -9.81
C ILE A 62 2.37 -14.13 -8.61
N TYR A 63 2.54 -14.72 -7.44
CA TYR A 63 3.05 -14.00 -6.27
C TYR A 63 4.46 -13.44 -6.50
N ASN A 64 5.36 -14.25 -7.06
CA ASN A 64 6.71 -13.79 -7.42
C ASN A 64 6.66 -12.68 -8.48
N SER A 65 5.74 -12.76 -9.43
CA SER A 65 5.51 -11.69 -10.43
C SER A 65 5.07 -10.40 -9.78
N ALA A 66 4.18 -10.45 -8.76
CA ALA A 66 3.79 -9.29 -7.97
C ALA A 66 4.98 -8.65 -7.26
N VAL A 67 5.83 -9.47 -6.62
CA VAL A 67 7.05 -9.01 -5.94
C VAL A 67 8.01 -8.36 -6.94
N CYS A 68 8.25 -8.98 -8.09
CA CYS A 68 9.09 -8.41 -9.15
C CYS A 68 8.53 -7.06 -9.63
N ALA A 69 7.22 -6.97 -9.83
CA ALA A 69 6.56 -5.75 -10.26
C ALA A 69 6.73 -4.60 -9.23
N ILE A 70 6.70 -4.89 -7.92
CA ILE A 70 7.04 -3.89 -6.88
C ILE A 70 8.46 -3.38 -7.07
N GLN A 71 9.43 -4.28 -7.25
CA GLN A 71 10.85 -3.93 -7.32
C GLN A 71 11.17 -3.02 -8.52
N ILE A 72 10.48 -3.21 -9.63
CA ILE A 72 10.59 -2.33 -10.81
C ILE A 72 9.59 -1.16 -10.79
N LYS A 73 8.90 -0.93 -9.65
CA LYS A 73 7.92 0.13 -9.42
C LYS A 73 6.70 0.09 -10.35
N ASN A 74 6.39 -1.07 -10.93
CA ASN A 74 5.15 -1.27 -11.68
C ASN A 74 4.03 -1.68 -10.72
N TYR A 75 3.56 -0.70 -9.96
CA TYR A 75 2.58 -0.91 -8.88
C TYR A 75 1.22 -1.37 -9.40
N GLU A 76 0.85 -1.01 -10.62
CA GLU A 76 -0.41 -1.45 -11.23
C GLU A 76 -0.41 -2.96 -11.46
N LYS A 77 0.65 -3.49 -12.09
CA LYS A 77 0.82 -4.94 -12.27
C LYS A 77 0.91 -5.66 -10.92
N ALA A 78 1.64 -5.09 -9.96
CA ALA A 78 1.77 -5.69 -8.63
C ALA A 78 0.41 -5.85 -7.96
N ALA A 79 -0.44 -4.83 -7.95
CA ALA A 79 -1.78 -4.89 -7.37
C ALA A 79 -2.64 -5.96 -8.05
N LYS A 80 -2.63 -6.01 -9.41
CA LYS A 80 -3.36 -7.01 -10.20
C LYS A 80 -2.93 -8.45 -9.85
N TYR A 81 -1.63 -8.70 -9.71
CA TYR A 81 -1.13 -10.03 -9.36
C TYR A 81 -1.46 -10.41 -7.91
N PHE A 82 -1.42 -9.46 -6.96
CA PHE A 82 -1.89 -9.76 -5.61
C PHE A 82 -3.40 -10.03 -5.57
N ASP A 83 -4.22 -9.39 -6.39
CA ASP A 83 -5.63 -9.74 -6.51
C ASP A 83 -5.82 -11.19 -6.95
N GLN A 84 -5.02 -11.68 -7.89
CA GLN A 84 -5.06 -13.07 -8.34
C GLN A 84 -4.62 -14.03 -7.22
N THR A 85 -3.57 -13.71 -6.47
CA THR A 85 -3.11 -14.57 -5.36
C THR A 85 -4.11 -14.58 -4.19
N ILE A 86 -4.79 -13.47 -3.93
CA ILE A 86 -5.89 -13.38 -2.95
C ILE A 86 -7.06 -14.26 -3.41
N ALA A 87 -7.49 -14.14 -4.66
CA ALA A 87 -8.58 -14.96 -5.23
C ALA A 87 -8.24 -16.47 -5.20
N GLY A 88 -6.98 -16.81 -5.43
CA GLY A 88 -6.48 -18.19 -5.34
C GLY A 88 -6.15 -18.67 -3.93
N ASN A 89 -6.41 -17.87 -2.91
CA ASN A 89 -6.07 -18.16 -1.50
C ASN A 89 -4.58 -18.56 -1.29
N TYR A 90 -3.68 -17.99 -2.09
CA TYR A 90 -2.26 -18.25 -1.98
C TYR A 90 -1.60 -17.19 -1.09
N LYS A 91 -0.94 -17.64 0.00
CA LYS A 91 -0.35 -16.76 1.02
C LYS A 91 -1.29 -15.59 1.36
N PRO A 92 -2.53 -15.84 1.77
CA PRO A 92 -3.58 -14.83 1.81
C PRO A 92 -3.20 -13.62 2.68
N GLU A 93 -2.61 -13.82 3.84
CA GLU A 93 -2.19 -12.72 4.73
C GLU A 93 -1.14 -11.81 4.06
N ASP A 94 -0.07 -12.41 3.50
CA ASP A 94 0.98 -11.66 2.83
C ASP A 94 0.46 -10.99 1.55
N SER A 95 -0.44 -11.64 0.81
CA SER A 95 -1.03 -11.10 -0.41
C SER A 95 -1.91 -9.87 -0.11
N PHE A 96 -2.75 -9.94 0.92
CA PHE A 96 -3.54 -8.79 1.38
C PHE A 96 -2.64 -7.64 1.84
N PHE A 97 -1.66 -7.95 2.68
CA PHE A 97 -0.75 -6.94 3.23
C PHE A 97 0.06 -6.27 2.12
N ASN A 98 0.67 -7.04 1.22
CA ASN A 98 1.46 -6.49 0.12
C ASN A 98 0.59 -5.69 -0.87
N LYS A 99 -0.65 -6.13 -1.16
CA LYS A 99 -1.60 -5.33 -1.94
C LYS A 99 -1.83 -3.97 -1.30
N ALA A 100 -2.10 -3.94 0.01
CA ALA A 100 -2.27 -2.68 0.74
C ALA A 100 -1.03 -1.78 0.62
N MET A 101 0.18 -2.34 0.80
CA MET A 101 1.42 -1.58 0.65
C MET A 101 1.58 -1.01 -0.76
N VAL A 102 1.22 -1.76 -1.80
CA VAL A 102 1.23 -1.29 -3.19
C VAL A 102 0.27 -0.11 -3.38
N LEU A 103 -0.95 -0.19 -2.83
CA LEU A 103 -1.94 0.90 -2.88
C LEU A 103 -1.42 2.17 -2.17
N LYS A 104 -0.74 2.01 -1.04
CA LYS A 104 -0.08 3.11 -0.34
C LYS A 104 1.01 3.77 -1.19
N LEU A 105 1.83 2.98 -1.89
CA LEU A 105 2.86 3.48 -2.81
C LEU A 105 2.25 4.23 -4.02
N GLN A 106 1.05 3.83 -4.45
CA GLN A 106 0.27 4.52 -5.48
C GLN A 106 -0.45 5.78 -4.95
N LYS A 107 -0.35 6.10 -3.65
CA LYS A 107 -1.08 7.16 -2.95
C LYS A 107 -2.61 6.99 -2.99
N LYS A 108 -3.09 5.76 -3.17
CA LYS A 108 -4.50 5.39 -3.12
C LYS A 108 -4.92 5.13 -1.67
N ASN A 109 -4.94 6.19 -0.88
CA ASN A 109 -5.06 6.09 0.58
C ASN A 109 -6.37 5.45 1.04
N GLU A 110 -7.49 5.75 0.39
CA GLU A 110 -8.80 5.17 0.74
C GLU A 110 -8.82 3.65 0.49
N GLU A 111 -8.32 3.22 -0.67
CA GLU A 111 -8.21 1.79 -1.01
C GLU A 111 -7.23 1.07 -0.06
N TYR A 112 -6.09 1.72 0.29
CA TYR A 112 -5.16 1.20 1.28
C TYR A 112 -5.83 0.94 2.63
N ILE A 113 -6.55 1.95 3.18
CA ILE A 113 -7.27 1.85 4.46
C ILE A 113 -8.31 0.72 4.39
N LYS A 114 -9.06 0.63 3.29
CA LYS A 114 -10.06 -0.42 3.09
C LYS A 114 -9.43 -1.81 3.15
N VAL A 115 -8.37 -2.06 2.38
CA VAL A 115 -7.69 -3.35 2.34
C VAL A 115 -7.05 -3.70 3.69
N MET A 116 -6.48 -2.71 4.41
CA MET A 116 -5.93 -2.91 5.74
C MET A 116 -7.01 -3.32 6.76
N ASN A 117 -8.19 -2.68 6.74
CA ASN A 117 -9.32 -3.05 7.61
C ASN A 117 -9.88 -4.45 7.28
N GLU A 118 -9.96 -4.80 5.99
CA GLU A 118 -10.30 -6.16 5.57
C GLU A 118 -9.28 -7.17 6.10
N GLY A 119 -7.99 -6.84 6.04
CA GLY A 119 -6.92 -7.67 6.60
C GLY A 119 -7.03 -7.84 8.11
N ILE A 120 -7.34 -6.78 8.87
CA ILE A 120 -7.58 -6.85 10.32
C ILE A 120 -8.74 -7.80 10.64
N THR A 121 -9.80 -7.76 9.84
CA THR A 121 -10.99 -8.60 10.03
C THR A 121 -10.73 -10.06 9.68
N LYS A 122 -10.02 -10.31 8.58
CA LYS A 122 -9.76 -11.68 8.08
C LYS A 122 -8.64 -12.38 8.83
N PHE A 123 -7.66 -11.62 9.34
CA PHE A 123 -6.44 -12.13 9.97
C PHE A 123 -6.20 -11.42 11.32
N PRO A 124 -7.11 -11.57 12.30
CA PRO A 124 -7.08 -10.82 13.55
C PRO A 124 -5.80 -11.08 14.37
N GLU A 125 -5.20 -12.25 14.21
CA GLU A 125 -3.95 -12.65 14.88
C GLU A 125 -2.68 -12.07 14.23
N ASN A 126 -2.79 -11.50 13.02
CA ASN A 126 -1.66 -10.89 12.36
C ASN A 126 -1.52 -9.40 12.75
N PRO A 127 -0.55 -9.04 13.60
CA PRO A 127 -0.43 -7.67 14.12
C PRO A 127 0.02 -6.66 13.05
N LYS A 128 0.56 -7.10 11.92
CA LYS A 128 1.08 -6.21 10.87
C LYS A 128 0.03 -5.21 10.39
N PHE A 129 -1.22 -5.67 10.15
CA PHE A 129 -2.29 -4.81 9.66
C PHE A 129 -2.60 -3.68 10.64
N LYS A 130 -2.82 -4.00 11.93
CA LYS A 130 -3.08 -2.99 12.97
C LYS A 130 -1.90 -2.04 13.13
N THR A 131 -0.68 -2.58 13.20
CA THR A 131 0.53 -1.79 13.43
C THR A 131 0.79 -0.79 12.28
N ASP A 132 0.68 -1.22 11.03
CA ASP A 132 0.96 -0.32 9.90
C ASP A 132 -0.18 0.67 9.65
N LEU A 133 -1.42 0.29 9.90
CA LEU A 133 -2.54 1.22 9.82
C LEU A 133 -2.49 2.27 10.95
N ALA A 134 -2.09 1.88 12.17
CA ALA A 134 -1.85 2.83 13.25
C ALA A 134 -0.75 3.85 12.90
N LYS A 135 0.37 3.38 12.36
CA LYS A 135 1.46 4.26 11.89
C LYS A 135 1.01 5.21 10.77
N TYR A 136 0.17 4.74 9.86
CA TYR A 136 -0.39 5.58 8.81
C TYR A 136 -1.19 6.75 9.41
N TYR A 137 -2.09 6.46 10.34
CA TYR A 137 -2.90 7.49 11.00
C TYR A 137 -2.09 8.40 11.90
N LEU A 138 -1.07 7.88 12.61
CA LEU A 138 -0.13 8.71 13.37
C LEU A 138 0.59 9.72 12.45
N MET A 139 1.07 9.26 11.30
CA MET A 139 1.76 10.12 10.34
C MET A 139 0.82 11.21 9.79
N ASP A 140 -0.40 10.83 9.43
CA ASP A 140 -1.42 11.75 8.92
C ASP A 140 -1.74 12.86 9.94
N GLY A 141 -2.08 12.49 11.18
CA GLY A 141 -2.34 13.46 12.25
C GLY A 141 -1.11 14.30 12.63
N SER A 142 0.10 13.72 12.55
CA SER A 142 1.34 14.45 12.81
C SER A 142 1.64 15.52 11.76
N VAL A 143 1.33 15.26 10.49
CA VAL A 143 1.48 16.27 9.42
C VAL A 143 0.57 17.46 9.68
N GLN A 144 -0.70 17.23 10.00
CA GLN A 144 -1.66 18.29 10.29
C GLN A 144 -1.26 19.08 11.55
N TYR A 145 -0.84 18.40 12.63
CA TYR A 145 -0.29 19.05 13.82
C TYR A 145 0.89 19.97 13.49
N ASN A 146 1.85 19.49 12.70
CA ASN A 146 3.03 20.28 12.32
C ASN A 146 2.67 21.49 11.45
N ASN A 147 1.68 21.35 10.56
CA ASN A 147 1.12 22.45 9.78
C ASN A 147 0.53 23.51 10.72
N GLY A 148 -0.33 23.10 11.66
CA GLY A 148 -0.93 23.98 12.66
C GLY A 148 0.13 24.72 13.50
N ALA A 149 1.15 24.00 13.99
CA ALA A 149 2.25 24.58 14.74
C ALA A 149 3.06 25.62 13.93
N THR A 150 3.29 25.34 12.65
CA THR A 150 3.98 26.24 11.72
C THR A 150 3.16 27.50 11.45
N LEU A 151 1.86 27.36 11.21
CA LEU A 151 0.94 28.49 11.02
C LEU A 151 0.85 29.35 12.28
N LEU A 152 0.74 28.73 13.46
CA LEU A 152 0.69 29.43 14.74
C LEU A 152 1.96 30.26 14.96
N LYS A 153 3.13 29.64 14.75
CA LYS A 153 4.41 30.37 14.84
C LYS A 153 4.43 31.58 13.90
N SER A 154 3.99 31.38 12.65
CA SER A 154 3.93 32.49 11.67
C SER A 154 3.00 33.61 12.12
N ALA A 155 1.81 33.28 12.67
CA ALA A 155 0.89 34.30 13.19
C ALA A 155 1.46 35.08 14.35
N ILE A 156 2.14 34.40 15.28
CA ILE A 156 2.84 35.05 16.42
C ILE A 156 3.96 35.97 15.94
N ASP A 157 4.76 35.51 14.97
CA ASP A 157 5.87 36.32 14.43
C ASP A 157 5.36 37.56 13.67
N LYS A 158 4.25 37.46 12.95
CA LYS A 158 3.56 38.61 12.32
C LYS A 158 3.03 39.59 13.36
N LEU A 159 2.47 39.12 14.49
CA LEU A 159 1.99 39.96 15.58
C LEU A 159 3.15 40.71 16.23
N LYS A 160 4.25 40.01 16.56
CA LYS A 160 5.46 40.61 17.14
C LYS A 160 6.08 41.65 16.22
N SER A 161 6.08 41.45 14.93
CA SER A 161 6.60 42.36 13.91
C SER A 161 5.63 43.49 13.54
N LYS A 162 4.52 43.64 14.28
CA LYS A 162 3.48 44.65 14.06
C LYS A 162 2.83 44.63 12.66
N LYS A 163 2.86 43.47 12.01
CA LYS A 163 2.11 43.25 10.77
C LYS A 163 0.60 43.10 11.01
N TYR A 164 0.22 42.72 12.23
CA TYR A 164 -1.13 42.84 12.76
C TYR A 164 -1.16 43.95 13.81
N LYS A 165 -2.26 44.63 13.92
CA LYS A 165 -2.48 45.68 14.90
C LYS A 165 -2.41 45.13 16.35
N ASP A 166 -3.19 44.07 16.58
CA ASP A 166 -3.29 43.35 17.85
C ASP A 166 -3.92 41.96 17.61
N THR A 167 -4.25 41.24 18.67
CA THR A 167 -4.92 39.92 18.60
C THR A 167 -6.38 40.00 18.16
N LYS A 168 -6.97 41.15 18.00
CA LYS A 168 -8.33 41.39 17.48
C LYS A 168 -8.32 41.76 15.99
N ASP A 169 -7.14 41.93 15.41
CA ASP A 169 -6.99 42.22 13.98
C ASP A 169 -7.67 41.12 13.15
N PRO A 170 -8.56 41.48 12.21
CA PRO A 170 -9.25 40.50 11.39
C PRO A 170 -8.31 39.55 10.64
N ALA A 171 -7.14 40.04 10.22
CA ALA A 171 -6.16 39.17 9.52
C ALA A 171 -5.47 38.19 10.49
N TYR A 172 -5.22 38.62 11.75
CA TYR A 172 -4.75 37.72 12.81
C TYR A 172 -5.78 36.64 13.09
N LEU A 173 -7.02 37.02 13.31
CA LEU A 173 -8.12 36.07 13.57
C LEU A 173 -8.31 35.07 12.43
N ALA A 174 -8.23 35.54 11.18
CA ALA A 174 -8.32 34.65 10.02
C ALA A 174 -7.16 33.64 9.95
N ASP A 175 -5.95 34.04 10.34
CA ASP A 175 -4.81 33.10 10.40
C ASP A 175 -4.98 32.13 11.58
N ILE A 176 -5.50 32.57 12.74
CA ILE A 176 -5.78 31.68 13.89
C ILE A 176 -6.87 30.66 13.55
N GLU A 177 -7.90 31.01 12.78
CA GLU A 177 -8.89 30.01 12.33
C GLU A 177 -8.29 28.91 11.45
N LYS A 178 -7.30 29.23 10.61
CA LYS A 178 -6.53 28.19 9.87
C LYS A 178 -5.74 27.30 10.82
N VAL A 179 -5.11 27.88 11.85
CA VAL A 179 -4.39 27.12 12.89
C VAL A 179 -5.32 26.15 13.61
N LYS A 180 -6.50 26.64 14.06
CA LYS A 180 -7.52 25.81 14.71
C LYS A 180 -7.97 24.66 13.83
N LYS A 181 -8.18 24.95 12.54
CA LYS A 181 -8.58 23.93 11.58
C LYS A 181 -7.55 22.79 11.51
N GLU A 182 -6.26 23.12 11.34
CA GLU A 182 -5.20 22.09 11.26
C GLU A 182 -5.12 21.24 12.55
N PHE A 183 -5.18 21.85 13.73
CA PHE A 183 -5.19 21.08 14.98
C PHE A 183 -6.46 20.23 15.15
N SER A 184 -7.61 20.73 14.73
CA SER A 184 -8.86 19.99 14.77
C SER A 184 -8.86 18.80 13.80
N ASP A 185 -8.34 19.01 12.58
CA ASP A 185 -8.26 17.98 11.54
C ASP A 185 -7.26 16.85 11.91
N ALA A 186 -6.25 17.15 12.76
CA ALA A 186 -5.30 16.15 13.26
C ALA A 186 -5.94 15.11 14.19
N ILE A 187 -6.91 15.52 15.02
CA ILE A 187 -7.47 14.70 16.12
C ILE A 187 -8.09 13.38 15.63
N PRO A 188 -8.95 13.35 14.59
CA PRO A 188 -9.55 12.10 14.13
C PRO A 188 -8.55 11.03 13.71
N SER A 189 -7.46 11.41 13.05
CA SER A 189 -6.40 10.46 12.67
C SER A 189 -5.62 9.97 13.89
N LEU A 190 -5.32 10.85 14.84
CA LEU A 190 -4.65 10.48 16.09
C LEU A 190 -5.53 9.54 16.93
N ASP A 191 -6.84 9.74 16.96
CA ASP A 191 -7.79 8.85 17.64
C ASP A 191 -7.77 7.45 17.03
N LYS A 192 -7.81 7.34 15.71
CA LYS A 192 -7.71 6.06 15.02
C LYS A 192 -6.37 5.38 15.26
N SER A 193 -5.27 6.15 15.31
CA SER A 193 -3.96 5.60 15.66
C SER A 193 -3.95 5.01 17.07
N ILE A 194 -4.52 5.72 18.05
CA ILE A 194 -4.60 5.30 19.45
C ILE A 194 -5.54 4.09 19.61
N GLU A 195 -6.65 4.04 18.88
CA GLU A 195 -7.55 2.89 18.86
C GLU A 195 -6.85 1.61 18.40
N LEU A 196 -6.06 1.71 17.32
CA LEU A 196 -5.32 0.57 16.74
C LEU A 196 -4.08 0.20 17.57
N ASN A 197 -3.46 1.17 18.24
CA ASN A 197 -2.31 0.99 19.12
C ASN A 197 -2.44 1.83 20.40
N PRO A 198 -3.17 1.33 21.41
CA PRO A 198 -3.37 2.05 22.66
C PRO A 198 -2.08 2.35 23.47
N ALA A 199 -0.97 1.69 23.15
CA ALA A 199 0.31 1.91 23.81
C ALA A 199 1.12 3.08 23.18
N ASP A 200 0.67 3.66 22.07
CA ASP A 200 1.39 4.73 21.38
C ASP A 200 1.36 6.04 22.17
N ALA A 201 2.44 6.29 22.91
CA ALA A 201 2.61 7.53 23.69
C ALA A 201 2.74 8.76 22.78
N THR A 202 3.27 8.61 21.56
CA THR A 202 3.47 9.71 20.61
C THR A 202 2.12 10.22 20.10
N ALA A 203 1.23 9.32 19.67
CA ALA A 203 -0.12 9.68 19.23
C ALA A 203 -0.89 10.42 20.35
N LYS A 204 -0.85 9.88 21.55
CA LYS A 204 -1.49 10.50 22.75
C LYS A 204 -0.95 11.89 23.04
N THR A 205 0.36 12.04 22.99
CA THR A 205 1.01 13.34 23.26
C THR A 205 0.64 14.38 22.21
N ILE A 206 0.68 14.02 20.92
CA ILE A 206 0.32 14.95 19.84
C ILE A 206 -1.15 15.35 19.95
N LYS A 207 -2.06 14.38 20.21
CA LYS A 207 -3.48 14.68 20.41
C LYS A 207 -3.69 15.65 21.59
N SER A 208 -3.08 15.37 22.75
CA SER A 208 -3.17 16.25 23.92
C SER A 208 -2.67 17.67 23.61
N ASN A 209 -1.60 17.79 22.82
CA ASN A 209 -1.09 19.09 22.39
C ASN A 209 -2.08 19.82 21.47
N CYS A 210 -2.71 19.13 20.51
CA CYS A 210 -3.77 19.72 19.68
C CYS A 210 -4.92 20.26 20.54
N GLU A 211 -5.44 19.44 21.45
CA GLU A 211 -6.54 19.81 22.35
C GLU A 211 -6.18 21.00 23.25
N LYS A 212 -4.94 21.05 23.76
CA LYS A 212 -4.44 22.17 24.56
C LYS A 212 -4.39 23.45 23.73
N GLN A 213 -3.84 23.39 22.51
CA GLN A 213 -3.78 24.55 21.63
C GLN A 213 -5.17 25.09 21.29
N LEU A 214 -6.11 24.20 20.96
CA LEU A 214 -7.50 24.58 20.64
C LEU A 214 -8.24 25.26 21.79
N LYS A 215 -7.86 24.95 23.06
CA LYS A 215 -8.42 25.61 24.25
C LYS A 215 -7.82 27.00 24.52
N THR A 216 -6.63 27.26 24.02
CA THR A 216 -5.89 28.51 24.31
C THR A 216 -5.98 29.52 23.17
N LEU A 217 -6.38 29.12 22.00
CA LEU A 217 -6.57 29.96 20.81
C LEU A 217 -8.03 30.44 20.70
#